data_5c6741a15c79dc10c0d796aa633188f8
#
_entry.id   5c6741a15c79dc10c0d796aa633188f8
#
_cell.length_a   1.000
_cell.length_b   1.000
_cell.length_c   1.000
_cell.angle_alpha   90.00
_cell.angle_beta   90.00
_cell.angle_gamma   90.00
#
_symmetry.space_group_name_H-M   'P 1'
#
loop_
_entity.id
_entity.type
_entity.pdbx_description
1 polymer ?
#
loop_
_entity_poly.entity_id
_entity_poly.type
_entity_poly.pdbx_seq_one_letter_code
_entity_poly.pdbx_strand_id
1 'polypeptide(L)'
;ASQIAALPPPPILSKAIPKLNIAFVEAEKARPARLPQGRWKDLAADALADLLALTSPVLAAQEFPDPDGPAPEVFDAGAVVAGPVSAWRYVWPRDASFAAVALDAVGLRDEALAILRQLAALQLPDGGFEARYNAAGQAPDNRPRQEDGAGWFLWALGRLAAGEGAGTAAPGGPGGSASSADLEGLAAPAARAAARLMALTSTLTYLPPAGADYWEVPEKRTTLGLAAPVLLGLEAALALMDSLPGGAAPSREGLADRVARVRGAMERVFNPGWGRHVRDDDVDAAIALVGPPFTQQLEGSAPVRAGARARMTRASGGVAPGSGWRDDGVSWTPETALLAWSAAALGERGEAEELMAWLESHRTAAGALPEKVVADGSPAGPAPLAWTCALVLLTAAELSG
;
A
#
# COMPACT_ATOMS: atom_id res chain seq x y z
N ALA A 1 30.74 15.04 -3.17
CA ALA A 1 29.79 15.58 -4.11
C ALA A 1 29.82 14.72 -5.38
N SER A 2 29.06 13.64 -5.43
CA SER A 2 28.85 12.85 -6.65
C SER A 2 27.45 13.21 -7.17
N GLN A 3 27.43 13.79 -8.37
CA GLN A 3 26.26 14.11 -9.14
C GLN A 3 25.51 12.80 -9.43
N ILE A 4 24.36 12.61 -8.80
CA ILE A 4 23.35 11.71 -9.33
C ILE A 4 22.71 12.48 -10.48
N ALA A 5 23.03 12.05 -11.72
CA ALA A 5 22.46 12.62 -12.91
C ALA A 5 20.93 12.51 -12.81
N ALA A 6 20.25 13.66 -12.80
CA ALA A 6 18.81 13.70 -12.91
C ALA A 6 18.41 13.06 -14.24
N LEU A 7 17.65 11.97 -14.21
CA LEU A 7 17.00 11.46 -15.39
C LEU A 7 16.09 12.56 -15.92
N PRO A 8 16.12 12.84 -17.24
CA PRO A 8 15.21 13.80 -17.83
C PRO A 8 13.77 13.41 -17.54
N PRO A 9 12.86 14.38 -17.34
CA PRO A 9 11.44 14.07 -17.19
C PRO A 9 10.99 13.26 -18.41
N PRO A 10 10.19 12.21 -18.22
CA PRO A 10 9.65 11.45 -19.33
C PRO A 10 8.84 12.39 -20.23
N PRO A 11 8.84 12.18 -21.54
CA PRO A 11 8.07 13.01 -22.47
C PRO A 11 6.60 12.97 -22.06
N ILE A 12 5.96 14.15 -22.08
CA ILE A 12 4.54 14.32 -21.78
C ILE A 12 3.77 13.51 -22.83
N LEU A 13 3.26 12.34 -22.43
CA LEU A 13 2.35 11.56 -23.26
C LEU A 13 0.96 12.19 -23.23
N SER A 14 0.77 13.27 -24.01
CA SER A 14 -0.52 13.92 -24.21
C SER A 14 -1.39 13.21 -25.28
N LYS A 15 -1.11 11.96 -25.62
CA LYS A 15 -1.96 11.18 -26.52
C LYS A 15 -2.69 10.12 -25.72
N ALA A 16 -4.03 10.17 -25.81
CA ALA A 16 -4.91 9.14 -25.30
C ALA A 16 -4.35 7.76 -25.66
N ILE A 17 -3.92 7.00 -24.65
CA ILE A 17 -3.66 5.58 -24.80
C ILE A 17 -5.02 4.99 -25.18
N PRO A 18 -5.18 4.32 -26.36
CA PRO A 18 -6.41 3.60 -26.64
C PRO A 18 -6.71 2.73 -25.44
N LYS A 19 -7.97 2.76 -24.96
CA LYS A 19 -8.42 1.80 -23.94
C LYS A 19 -7.87 0.46 -24.37
N LEU A 20 -6.90 -0.08 -23.65
CA LEU A 20 -6.43 -1.43 -23.87
C LEU A 20 -7.69 -2.29 -23.89
N ASN A 21 -8.00 -2.93 -25.01
CA ASN A 21 -8.99 -3.99 -25.06
C ASN A 21 -8.39 -5.14 -24.26
N ILE A 22 -8.48 -5.04 -22.95
CA ILE A 22 -8.29 -6.16 -22.06
C ILE A 22 -9.49 -7.04 -22.37
N ALA A 23 -9.25 -8.13 -23.10
CA ALA A 23 -10.22 -9.19 -23.18
C ALA A 23 -10.50 -9.59 -21.74
N PHE A 24 -11.66 -9.15 -21.22
CA PHE A 24 -12.20 -9.71 -20.00
C PHE A 24 -12.31 -11.20 -20.30
N VAL A 25 -11.44 -12.00 -19.71
CA VAL A 25 -11.72 -13.42 -19.54
C VAL A 25 -13.02 -13.42 -18.76
N GLU A 26 -14.10 -13.90 -19.37
CA GLU A 26 -15.36 -14.13 -18.68
C GLU A 26 -15.08 -15.05 -17.50
N ALA A 27 -14.80 -14.44 -16.34
CA ALA A 27 -14.76 -15.17 -15.09
C ALA A 27 -16.20 -15.59 -14.80
N GLU A 28 -16.51 -16.86 -15.07
CA GLU A 28 -17.75 -17.45 -14.64
C GLU A 28 -17.96 -17.16 -13.17
N LYS A 29 -18.99 -16.34 -12.86
CA LYS A 29 -19.55 -16.10 -11.53
C LYS A 29 -18.66 -15.38 -10.50
N ALA A 30 -17.97 -14.32 -10.88
CA ALA A 30 -17.56 -13.33 -9.88
C ALA A 30 -18.79 -12.75 -9.19
N ARG A 31 -18.85 -12.81 -7.85
CA ARG A 31 -19.87 -12.07 -7.10
C ARG A 31 -19.73 -10.60 -7.49
N PRO A 32 -20.85 -9.90 -7.80
CA PRO A 32 -20.76 -8.51 -8.19
C PRO A 32 -20.11 -7.70 -7.07
N ALA A 33 -19.09 -6.89 -7.40
CA ALA A 33 -18.44 -5.99 -6.46
C ALA A 33 -19.48 -5.08 -5.77
N ARG A 34 -19.31 -4.88 -4.47
CA ARG A 34 -20.14 -3.98 -3.66
C ARG A 34 -19.51 -2.60 -3.63
N LEU A 35 -19.74 -1.81 -4.66
CA LEU A 35 -19.18 -0.46 -4.71
C LEU A 35 -19.74 0.42 -3.58
N PRO A 36 -18.89 1.27 -2.98
CA PRO A 36 -19.31 2.33 -2.07
C PRO A 36 -20.42 3.17 -2.70
N GLN A 37 -21.42 3.54 -1.90
CA GLN A 37 -22.53 4.38 -2.37
C GLN A 37 -22.27 5.86 -2.07
N GLY A 38 -23.06 6.76 -2.64
CA GLY A 38 -22.96 8.20 -2.41
C GLY A 38 -22.04 8.89 -3.41
N ARG A 39 -21.46 10.02 -2.99
CA ARG A 39 -20.70 10.93 -3.87
C ARG A 39 -19.54 10.27 -4.60
N TRP A 40 -18.85 9.35 -3.95
CA TRP A 40 -17.60 8.77 -4.46
C TRP A 40 -17.79 7.50 -5.28
N LYS A 41 -19.06 7.13 -5.57
CA LYS A 41 -19.39 5.89 -6.28
C LYS A 41 -18.71 5.76 -7.63
N ASP A 42 -18.73 6.82 -8.44
CA ASP A 42 -18.18 6.77 -9.81
C ASP A 42 -16.63 6.75 -9.77
N LEU A 43 -16.02 7.56 -8.90
CA LEU A 43 -14.57 7.53 -8.70
C LEU A 43 -14.11 6.15 -8.18
N ALA A 44 -14.85 5.55 -7.26
CA ALA A 44 -14.57 4.21 -6.75
C ALA A 44 -14.74 3.14 -7.84
N ALA A 45 -15.75 3.27 -8.71
CA ALA A 45 -15.95 2.35 -9.84
C ALA A 45 -14.77 2.42 -10.84
N ASP A 46 -14.31 3.62 -11.18
CA ASP A 46 -13.17 3.81 -12.07
C ASP A 46 -11.88 3.27 -11.43
N ALA A 47 -11.65 3.57 -10.13
CA ALA A 47 -10.50 3.06 -9.39
C ALA A 47 -10.50 1.53 -9.28
N LEU A 48 -11.67 0.89 -9.11
CA LEU A 48 -11.80 -0.56 -9.11
C LEU A 48 -11.47 -1.15 -10.49
N ALA A 49 -12.00 -0.56 -11.57
CA ALA A 49 -11.72 -1.02 -12.92
C ALA A 49 -10.22 -0.94 -13.24
N ASP A 50 -9.58 0.16 -12.87
CA ASP A 50 -8.14 0.36 -13.03
C ASP A 50 -7.33 -0.65 -12.19
N LEU A 51 -7.71 -0.87 -10.93
CA LEU A 51 -7.03 -1.83 -10.05
C LEU A 51 -7.14 -3.27 -10.57
N LEU A 52 -8.32 -3.66 -11.05
CA LEU A 52 -8.50 -4.97 -11.69
C LEU A 52 -7.67 -5.12 -12.97
N ALA A 53 -7.56 -4.05 -13.76
CA ALA A 53 -6.72 -4.04 -14.96
C ALA A 53 -5.22 -4.19 -14.64
N LEU A 54 -4.77 -3.76 -13.46
CA LEU A 54 -3.41 -3.93 -12.97
C LEU A 54 -3.19 -5.26 -12.22
N THR A 55 -4.23 -6.07 -12.06
CA THR A 55 -4.17 -7.38 -11.38
C THR A 55 -4.11 -8.50 -12.41
N SER A 56 -3.11 -9.37 -12.30
CA SER A 56 -2.82 -10.46 -13.25
C SER A 56 -2.70 -9.99 -14.72
N PRO A 57 -2.01 -8.87 -14.99
CA PRO A 57 -2.05 -8.28 -16.31
C PRO A 57 -1.22 -9.06 -17.33
N VAL A 58 -1.60 -8.91 -18.59
CA VAL A 58 -0.76 -9.23 -19.76
C VAL A 58 -0.33 -7.88 -20.35
N LEU A 59 0.93 -7.54 -20.19
CA LEU A 59 1.46 -6.25 -20.64
C LEU A 59 2.31 -6.42 -21.89
N ALA A 60 2.12 -5.54 -22.90
CA ALA A 60 3.00 -5.52 -24.05
C ALA A 60 4.45 -5.34 -23.61
N ALA A 61 5.38 -6.09 -24.18
CA ALA A 61 6.79 -6.02 -23.81
C ALA A 61 7.42 -4.64 -24.08
N GLN A 62 6.83 -3.88 -24.98
CA GLN A 62 7.22 -2.51 -25.34
C GLN A 62 6.02 -1.56 -25.25
N GLU A 63 6.28 -0.29 -24.96
CA GLU A 63 5.25 0.78 -24.95
C GLU A 63 4.48 0.90 -26.26
N PHE A 64 5.16 0.57 -27.38
CA PHE A 64 4.58 0.52 -28.73
C PHE A 64 4.69 -0.92 -29.23
N PRO A 65 3.55 -1.65 -29.39
CA PRO A 65 3.55 -3.01 -29.89
C PRO A 65 4.21 -3.08 -31.28
N ASP A 66 5.25 -3.90 -31.40
CA ASP A 66 5.85 -4.28 -32.66
C ASP A 66 5.43 -5.73 -32.93
N PRO A 67 4.84 -6.05 -34.11
CA PRO A 67 4.47 -7.42 -34.45
C PRO A 67 5.63 -8.43 -34.39
N ASP A 68 6.86 -7.96 -34.64
CA ASP A 68 8.09 -8.74 -34.58
C ASP A 68 8.85 -8.53 -33.26
N GLY A 69 8.26 -7.81 -32.32
CA GLY A 69 8.83 -7.49 -31.02
C GLY A 69 8.79 -8.67 -30.04
N PRO A 70 9.38 -8.48 -28.83
CA PRO A 70 9.36 -9.51 -27.79
C PRO A 70 7.92 -9.82 -27.33
N ALA A 71 7.71 -11.08 -26.90
CA ALA A 71 6.42 -11.53 -26.39
C ALA A 71 5.93 -10.67 -25.22
N PRO A 72 4.60 -10.51 -25.05
CA PRO A 72 4.04 -9.81 -23.88
C PRO A 72 4.52 -10.42 -22.56
N GLU A 73 4.66 -9.60 -21.54
CA GLU A 73 4.90 -10.07 -20.18
C GLU A 73 3.58 -10.52 -19.56
N VAL A 74 3.52 -11.79 -19.16
CA VAL A 74 2.36 -12.40 -18.50
C VAL A 74 2.66 -12.51 -17.02
N PHE A 75 1.88 -11.84 -16.21
CA PHE A 75 1.98 -11.90 -14.76
C PHE A 75 1.09 -13.00 -14.21
N ASP A 76 1.56 -13.68 -13.17
CA ASP A 76 0.81 -14.75 -12.50
C ASP A 76 -0.53 -14.24 -11.93
N ALA A 77 -1.43 -15.19 -11.68
CA ALA A 77 -2.71 -14.92 -11.05
C ALA A 77 -2.50 -14.24 -9.67
N GLY A 78 -3.14 -13.12 -9.45
CA GLY A 78 -3.03 -12.31 -8.23
C GLY A 78 -1.82 -11.36 -8.21
N ALA A 79 -0.95 -11.35 -9.20
CA ALA A 79 0.12 -10.35 -9.28
C ALA A 79 -0.48 -8.95 -9.55
N VAL A 80 -0.16 -7.98 -8.72
CA VAL A 80 -0.58 -6.59 -8.90
C VAL A 80 0.63 -5.75 -9.25
N VAL A 81 0.65 -5.20 -10.47
CA VAL A 81 1.70 -4.26 -10.87
C VAL A 81 1.34 -2.85 -10.41
N ALA A 82 2.34 -2.06 -9.99
CA ALA A 82 2.10 -0.69 -9.50
C ALA A 82 1.52 0.22 -10.58
N GLY A 83 1.93 0.03 -11.83
CA GLY A 83 1.42 0.77 -12.98
C GLY A 83 1.74 0.07 -14.29
N PRO A 84 1.12 0.48 -15.41
CA PRO A 84 1.17 -0.27 -16.67
C PRO A 84 2.44 -0.01 -17.51
N VAL A 85 3.31 0.92 -17.10
CA VAL A 85 4.41 1.40 -17.93
C VAL A 85 5.75 1.43 -17.21
N SER A 86 6.84 1.31 -17.95
CA SER A 86 8.22 1.53 -17.51
C SER A 86 8.59 0.75 -16.21
N ALA A 87 9.27 1.42 -15.29
CA ALA A 87 9.72 0.85 -14.03
C ALA A 87 8.60 0.60 -13.00
N TRP A 88 7.36 0.91 -13.31
CA TRP A 88 6.18 0.61 -12.48
C TRP A 88 5.50 -0.72 -12.86
N ARG A 89 5.96 -1.38 -13.92
CA ARG A 89 5.48 -2.70 -14.36
C ARG A 89 6.03 -3.84 -13.50
N TYR A 90 6.11 -3.62 -12.18
CA TYR A 90 6.57 -4.60 -11.22
C TYR A 90 5.58 -4.72 -10.06
N VAL A 91 5.65 -5.83 -9.36
CA VAL A 91 4.86 -6.11 -8.16
C VAL A 91 5.63 -5.63 -6.94
N TRP A 92 5.10 -4.64 -6.22
CA TRP A 92 5.57 -4.26 -4.89
C TRP A 92 4.70 -4.93 -3.82
N PRO A 93 5.29 -5.57 -2.80
CA PRO A 93 4.51 -6.17 -1.70
C PRO A 93 3.56 -5.19 -1.02
N ARG A 94 3.94 -3.92 -0.85
CA ARG A 94 3.10 -2.86 -0.31
C ARG A 94 1.85 -2.65 -1.18
N ASP A 95 2.04 -2.33 -2.46
CA ASP A 95 0.95 -2.03 -3.40
C ASP A 95 -0.03 -3.20 -3.51
N ALA A 96 0.51 -4.42 -3.64
CA ALA A 96 -0.29 -5.64 -3.70
C ALA A 96 -1.08 -5.88 -2.40
N SER A 97 -0.51 -5.58 -1.23
CA SER A 97 -1.19 -5.70 0.05
C SER A 97 -2.36 -4.73 0.18
N PHE A 98 -2.19 -3.46 -0.21
CA PHE A 98 -3.28 -2.50 -0.25
C PHE A 98 -4.35 -2.89 -1.26
N ALA A 99 -3.97 -3.41 -2.43
CA ALA A 99 -4.90 -3.92 -3.43
C ALA A 99 -5.75 -5.07 -2.88
N ALA A 100 -5.14 -6.04 -2.18
CA ALA A 100 -5.87 -7.14 -1.56
C ALA A 100 -6.91 -6.64 -0.55
N VAL A 101 -6.54 -5.70 0.33
CA VAL A 101 -7.47 -5.13 1.32
C VAL A 101 -8.59 -4.34 0.63
N ALA A 102 -8.28 -3.58 -0.42
CA ALA A 102 -9.28 -2.81 -1.16
C ALA A 102 -10.27 -3.71 -1.93
N LEU A 103 -9.81 -4.79 -2.55
CA LEU A 103 -10.67 -5.74 -3.24
C LEU A 103 -11.57 -6.50 -2.26
N ASP A 104 -11.06 -6.91 -1.10
CA ASP A 104 -11.88 -7.51 -0.03
C ASP A 104 -12.96 -6.54 0.47
N ALA A 105 -12.63 -5.25 0.62
CA ALA A 105 -13.57 -4.21 1.05
C ALA A 105 -14.77 -4.05 0.12
N VAL A 106 -14.61 -4.31 -1.18
CA VAL A 106 -15.70 -4.28 -2.16
C VAL A 106 -16.29 -5.67 -2.44
N GLY A 107 -15.93 -6.69 -1.64
CA GLY A 107 -16.49 -8.04 -1.69
C GLY A 107 -15.85 -8.97 -2.73
N LEU A 108 -14.73 -8.57 -3.34
CA LEU A 108 -13.92 -9.38 -4.26
C LEU A 108 -12.86 -10.18 -3.49
N ARG A 109 -13.35 -11.04 -2.60
CA ARG A 109 -12.52 -11.78 -1.66
C ARG A 109 -11.61 -12.80 -2.33
N ASP A 110 -12.09 -13.48 -3.34
CA ASP A 110 -11.31 -14.51 -4.05
C ASP A 110 -10.11 -13.88 -4.75
N GLU A 111 -10.28 -12.70 -5.35
CA GLU A 111 -9.23 -11.90 -5.96
C GLU A 111 -8.23 -11.41 -4.89
N ALA A 112 -8.73 -10.93 -3.75
CA ALA A 112 -7.89 -10.52 -2.64
C ALA A 112 -7.02 -11.67 -2.11
N LEU A 113 -7.59 -12.87 -1.96
CA LEU A 113 -6.86 -14.07 -1.55
C LEU A 113 -5.87 -14.54 -2.63
N ALA A 114 -6.20 -14.40 -3.91
CA ALA A 114 -5.26 -14.69 -5.01
C ALA A 114 -4.02 -13.79 -4.93
N ILE A 115 -4.19 -12.50 -4.61
CA ILE A 115 -3.07 -11.57 -4.41
C ILE A 115 -2.18 -12.03 -3.25
N LEU A 116 -2.77 -12.38 -2.10
CA LEU A 116 -1.98 -12.83 -0.95
C LEU A 116 -1.27 -14.16 -1.22
N ARG A 117 -1.88 -15.08 -1.98
CA ARG A 117 -1.22 -16.33 -2.40
C ARG A 117 -0.06 -16.06 -3.35
N GLN A 118 -0.21 -15.11 -4.26
CA GLN A 118 0.87 -14.69 -5.15
C GLN A 118 2.03 -14.06 -4.35
N LEU A 119 1.76 -13.18 -3.39
CA LEU A 119 2.80 -12.67 -2.48
C LEU A 119 3.47 -13.79 -1.69
N ALA A 120 2.71 -14.75 -1.18
CA ALA A 120 3.26 -15.91 -0.47
C ALA A 120 4.19 -16.75 -1.36
N ALA A 121 3.92 -16.86 -2.67
CA ALA A 121 4.79 -17.51 -3.64
C ALA A 121 6.09 -16.73 -3.90
N LEU A 122 6.05 -15.40 -3.81
CA LEU A 122 7.22 -14.52 -3.97
C LEU A 122 8.06 -14.38 -2.69
N GLN A 123 7.56 -14.87 -1.56
CA GLN A 123 8.23 -14.73 -0.27
C GLN A 123 9.58 -15.46 -0.26
N LEU A 124 10.60 -14.80 0.23
CA LEU A 124 11.94 -15.36 0.38
C LEU A 124 12.01 -16.39 1.52
N PRO A 125 12.99 -17.31 1.50
CA PRO A 125 13.12 -18.33 2.55
C PRO A 125 13.24 -17.77 3.96
N ASP A 126 13.78 -16.54 4.13
CA ASP A 126 13.93 -15.86 5.42
C ASP A 126 12.64 -15.15 5.88
N GLY A 127 11.54 -15.26 5.12
CA GLY A 127 10.25 -14.64 5.43
C GLY A 127 10.12 -13.19 4.96
N GLY A 128 11.17 -12.60 4.40
CA GLY A 128 11.16 -11.27 3.80
C GLY A 128 10.73 -11.28 2.33
N PHE A 129 10.87 -10.11 1.71
CA PHE A 129 10.58 -9.90 0.29
C PHE A 129 11.69 -9.07 -0.35
N GLU A 130 11.84 -9.19 -1.68
CA GLU A 130 12.55 -8.18 -2.45
C GLU A 130 11.75 -6.87 -2.47
N ALA A 131 12.39 -5.76 -2.84
CA ALA A 131 11.68 -4.48 -2.96
C ALA A 131 10.54 -4.55 -3.96
N ARG A 132 10.75 -5.30 -5.07
CA ARG A 132 9.78 -5.50 -6.13
C ARG A 132 10.14 -6.71 -6.99
N TYR A 133 9.16 -7.16 -7.79
CA TYR A 133 9.30 -8.35 -8.62
C TYR A 133 8.82 -8.09 -10.06
N ASN A 134 9.54 -8.66 -11.04
CA ASN A 134 9.12 -8.71 -12.43
C ASN A 134 8.12 -9.87 -12.68
N ALA A 135 7.68 -10.04 -13.92
CA ALA A 135 6.74 -11.11 -14.31
C ALA A 135 7.29 -12.54 -14.08
N ALA A 136 8.60 -12.70 -14.00
CA ALA A 136 9.23 -13.98 -13.67
C ALA A 136 9.38 -14.21 -12.15
N GLY A 137 8.84 -13.34 -11.30
CA GLY A 137 8.96 -13.43 -9.85
C GLY A 137 10.38 -13.14 -9.32
N GLN A 138 11.18 -12.40 -10.07
CA GLN A 138 12.56 -12.07 -9.73
C GLN A 138 12.72 -10.59 -9.45
N ALA A 139 13.68 -10.22 -8.60
CA ALA A 139 14.08 -8.83 -8.44
C ALA A 139 14.58 -8.26 -9.79
N PRO A 140 14.02 -7.15 -10.30
CA PRO A 140 14.39 -6.62 -11.60
C PRO A 140 15.73 -5.90 -11.61
N ASP A 141 16.27 -5.54 -10.47
CA ASP A 141 17.53 -4.81 -10.29
C ASP A 141 18.18 -5.09 -8.92
N ASN A 142 19.32 -4.46 -8.65
CA ASN A 142 20.09 -4.62 -7.41
C ASN A 142 19.69 -3.64 -6.30
N ARG A 143 18.44 -3.17 -6.28
CA ARG A 143 17.99 -2.32 -5.17
C ARG A 143 18.01 -3.07 -3.85
N PRO A 144 18.40 -2.40 -2.74
CA PRO A 144 18.23 -2.98 -1.43
C PRO A 144 16.78 -3.41 -1.18
N ARG A 145 16.59 -4.50 -0.46
CA ARG A 145 15.25 -4.92 0.00
C ARG A 145 14.59 -3.81 0.79
N GLN A 146 13.27 -3.72 0.65
CA GLN A 146 12.42 -2.96 1.55
C GLN A 146 11.90 -3.92 2.61
N GLU A 147 12.33 -3.73 3.85
CA GLU A 147 12.02 -4.68 4.95
C GLU A 147 10.59 -4.51 5.49
N ASP A 148 9.79 -3.61 4.92
CA ASP A 148 8.37 -3.42 5.21
C ASP A 148 7.47 -4.47 4.57
N GLY A 149 7.92 -5.18 3.52
CA GLY A 149 7.10 -6.12 2.76
C GLY A 149 6.46 -7.22 3.60
N ALA A 150 7.20 -7.79 4.58
CA ALA A 150 6.65 -8.79 5.50
C ALA A 150 5.57 -8.20 6.42
N GLY A 151 5.72 -6.94 6.80
CA GLY A 151 4.74 -6.18 7.57
C GLY A 151 3.45 -5.97 6.78
N TRP A 152 3.55 -5.52 5.56
CA TRP A 152 2.39 -5.30 4.67
C TRP A 152 1.65 -6.59 4.36
N PHE A 153 2.36 -7.67 4.06
CA PHE A 153 1.76 -8.99 3.82
C PHE A 153 0.93 -9.46 5.01
N LEU A 154 1.49 -9.40 6.23
CA LEU A 154 0.79 -9.80 7.44
C LEU A 154 -0.38 -8.88 7.78
N TRP A 155 -0.21 -7.56 7.61
CA TRP A 155 -1.27 -6.59 7.82
C TRP A 155 -2.48 -6.89 6.90
N ALA A 156 -2.25 -7.09 5.61
CA ALA A 156 -3.32 -7.41 4.68
C ALA A 156 -4.00 -8.74 5.01
N LEU A 157 -3.22 -9.77 5.34
CA LEU A 157 -3.77 -11.06 5.77
C LEU A 157 -4.61 -10.93 7.04
N GLY A 158 -4.16 -10.13 8.02
CA GLY A 158 -4.90 -9.84 9.25
C GLY A 158 -6.23 -9.14 8.98
N ARG A 159 -6.23 -8.14 8.08
CA ARG A 159 -7.45 -7.43 7.66
C ARG A 159 -8.48 -8.37 7.01
N LEU A 160 -8.02 -9.22 6.10
CA LEU A 160 -8.89 -10.19 5.46
C LEU A 160 -9.42 -11.23 6.48
N ALA A 161 -8.58 -11.70 7.39
CA ALA A 161 -8.99 -12.66 8.43
C ALA A 161 -10.03 -12.08 9.39
N ALA A 162 -9.91 -10.82 9.75
CA ALA A 162 -10.89 -10.13 10.61
C ALA A 162 -12.23 -9.85 9.89
N GLY A 163 -12.29 -9.96 8.58
CA GLY A 163 -13.48 -9.60 7.79
C GLY A 163 -13.74 -8.09 7.76
N GLU A 164 -12.72 -7.29 8.03
CA GLU A 164 -12.80 -5.83 8.15
C GLU A 164 -12.82 -5.10 6.79
N GLY A 165 -12.93 -5.84 5.71
CA GLY A 165 -12.99 -5.30 4.35
C GLY A 165 -14.25 -4.48 4.01
N ALA A 166 -15.29 -4.57 4.81
CA ALA A 166 -16.52 -3.81 4.60
C ALA A 166 -16.65 -2.76 5.71
N GLY A 167 -16.10 -1.56 5.53
CA GLY A 167 -16.17 -0.36 6.38
C GLY A 167 -16.58 -0.60 7.84
N THR A 168 -16.30 0.27 8.77
CA THR A 168 -16.63 0.18 10.20
C THR A 168 -18.08 -0.25 10.50
N ALA A 169 -18.47 -1.46 10.03
CA ALA A 169 -19.67 -2.11 10.49
C ALA A 169 -19.35 -2.69 11.87
N ALA A 170 -20.20 -2.35 12.83
CA ALA A 170 -20.21 -2.93 14.16
C ALA A 170 -19.97 -4.46 14.09
N PRO A 171 -19.32 -5.09 15.11
CA PRO A 171 -19.10 -6.53 15.14
C PRO A 171 -20.41 -7.27 14.85
N GLY A 172 -20.49 -7.95 13.70
CA GLY A 172 -21.73 -8.66 13.28
C GLY A 172 -22.28 -8.34 11.90
N GLY A 173 -21.65 -7.45 11.11
CA GLY A 173 -22.02 -7.24 9.70
C GLY A 173 -21.64 -8.47 8.85
N PRO A 174 -22.30 -8.68 7.66
CA PRO A 174 -22.17 -9.89 6.85
C PRO A 174 -20.84 -10.00 6.05
N GLY A 175 -19.79 -9.37 6.47
CA GLY A 175 -18.42 -9.69 6.08
C GLY A 175 -17.99 -10.88 6.92
N GLY A 176 -18.14 -12.10 6.41
CA GLY A 176 -17.73 -13.30 7.13
C GLY A 176 -16.23 -13.27 7.40
N SER A 177 -15.83 -13.52 8.67
CA SER A 177 -14.43 -13.83 8.98
C SER A 177 -13.93 -14.89 8.01
N ALA A 178 -12.66 -14.79 7.61
CA ALA A 178 -12.05 -15.80 6.74
C ALA A 178 -12.26 -17.18 7.36
N SER A 179 -12.80 -18.12 6.59
CA SER A 179 -12.81 -19.50 7.02
C SER A 179 -11.36 -20.00 7.07
N SER A 180 -11.10 -21.02 7.91
CA SER A 180 -9.78 -21.66 7.94
C SER A 180 -9.38 -22.17 6.55
N ALA A 181 -10.35 -22.55 5.69
CA ALA A 181 -10.12 -22.95 4.32
C ALA A 181 -9.64 -21.80 3.41
N ASP A 182 -10.12 -20.57 3.62
CA ASP A 182 -9.68 -19.40 2.85
C ASP A 182 -8.20 -19.07 3.10
N LEU A 183 -7.73 -19.34 4.33
CA LEU A 183 -6.36 -19.10 4.76
C LEU A 183 -5.44 -20.31 4.55
N GLU A 184 -5.97 -21.40 3.96
CA GLU A 184 -5.16 -22.59 3.64
C GLU A 184 -4.02 -22.21 2.68
N GLY A 185 -2.82 -22.68 3.00
CA GLY A 185 -1.60 -22.33 2.26
C GLY A 185 -0.93 -21.02 2.67
N LEU A 186 -1.61 -20.13 3.42
CA LEU A 186 -1.03 -18.85 3.89
C LEU A 186 -0.42 -18.94 5.30
N ALA A 187 -0.72 -19.99 6.07
CA ALA A 187 -0.22 -20.16 7.44
C ALA A 187 1.32 -20.20 7.54
N ALA A 188 1.96 -21.02 6.72
CA ALA A 188 3.42 -21.14 6.72
C ALA A 188 4.12 -19.85 6.24
N PRO A 189 3.69 -19.19 5.15
CA PRO A 189 4.19 -17.86 4.78
C PRO A 189 3.99 -16.83 5.89
N ALA A 190 2.83 -16.78 6.54
CA ALA A 190 2.57 -15.87 7.66
C ALA A 190 3.51 -16.11 8.84
N ALA A 191 3.74 -17.37 9.20
CA ALA A 191 4.67 -17.74 10.26
C ALA A 191 6.12 -17.30 9.94
N ARG A 192 6.58 -17.47 8.69
CA ARG A 192 7.90 -16.99 8.25
C ARG A 192 7.99 -15.47 8.28
N ALA A 193 6.96 -14.75 7.81
CA ALA A 193 6.92 -13.31 7.87
C ALA A 193 6.96 -12.80 9.32
N ALA A 194 6.19 -13.40 10.23
CA ALA A 194 6.24 -13.08 11.66
C ALA A 194 7.63 -13.32 12.28
N ALA A 195 8.26 -14.45 11.95
CA ALA A 195 9.62 -14.74 12.40
C ALA A 195 10.64 -13.71 11.86
N ARG A 196 10.48 -13.27 10.59
CA ARG A 196 11.29 -12.18 10.02
C ARG A 196 11.15 -10.90 10.79
N LEU A 197 9.93 -10.45 11.08
CA LEU A 197 9.69 -9.22 11.85
C LEU A 197 10.21 -9.32 13.29
N MET A 198 10.10 -10.49 13.93
CA MET A 198 10.72 -10.75 15.23
C MET A 198 12.24 -10.60 15.16
N ALA A 199 12.88 -11.12 14.11
CA ALA A 199 14.32 -10.99 13.89
C ALA A 199 14.73 -9.54 13.65
N LEU A 200 14.04 -8.81 12.77
CA LEU A 200 14.29 -7.40 12.47
C LEU A 200 14.21 -6.49 13.71
N THR A 201 13.35 -6.83 14.65
CA THR A 201 13.16 -6.08 15.89
C THR A 201 13.93 -6.64 17.09
N SER A 202 14.79 -7.67 16.88
CA SER A 202 15.72 -8.19 17.90
C SER A 202 16.97 -7.33 18.03
N THR A 203 16.77 -6.03 18.17
CA THR A 203 17.79 -5.00 18.35
C THR A 203 17.72 -4.43 19.77
N LEU A 204 18.74 -3.69 20.17
CA LEU A 204 18.74 -3.00 21.48
C LEU A 204 17.61 -1.97 21.59
N THR A 205 17.15 -1.44 20.48
CA THR A 205 16.07 -0.43 20.44
C THR A 205 14.69 -1.02 20.21
N TYR A 206 14.59 -2.31 19.85
CA TYR A 206 13.38 -2.97 19.39
C TYR A 206 12.80 -2.39 18.07
N LEU A 207 13.55 -1.52 17.39
CA LEU A 207 13.19 -0.99 16.06
C LEU A 207 13.98 -1.72 14.98
N PRO A 208 13.44 -1.81 13.74
CA PRO A 208 14.20 -2.34 12.63
C PRO A 208 15.45 -1.48 12.37
N PRO A 209 16.53 -2.07 11.84
CA PRO A 209 17.68 -1.30 11.39
C PRO A 209 17.28 -0.31 10.28
N ALA A 210 18.12 0.68 10.03
CA ALA A 210 17.93 1.59 8.91
C ALA A 210 17.87 0.82 7.59
N GLY A 211 16.89 1.15 6.77
CA GLY A 211 16.64 0.53 5.47
C GLY A 211 15.71 1.38 4.62
N ALA A 212 15.69 1.13 3.32
CA ALA A 212 14.77 1.79 2.41
C ALA A 212 13.31 1.49 2.79
N ASP A 213 12.47 2.50 2.67
CA ASP A 213 11.02 2.43 2.81
C ASP A 213 10.33 2.84 1.49
N TYR A 214 9.08 3.22 1.55
CA TYR A 214 8.30 3.63 0.37
C TYR A 214 8.85 4.85 -0.39
N TRP A 215 9.79 5.62 0.19
CA TRP A 215 10.53 6.66 -0.55
C TRP A 215 11.57 6.07 -1.52
N GLU A 216 11.93 4.80 -1.34
CA GLU A 216 12.92 4.07 -2.17
C GLU A 216 14.30 4.75 -2.24
N VAL A 217 14.68 5.41 -1.18
CA VAL A 217 16.00 6.06 -1.04
C VAL A 217 16.87 5.34 0.01
N PRO A 218 18.19 5.39 -0.13
CA PRO A 218 19.08 4.84 0.90
C PRO A 218 18.94 5.60 2.21
N GLU A 219 18.73 4.87 3.32
CA GLU A 219 18.55 5.44 4.64
C GLU A 219 19.66 5.05 5.60
N LYS A 220 20.01 5.97 6.50
CA LYS A 220 21.04 5.77 7.55
C LYS A 220 20.44 5.74 8.96
N ARG A 221 19.16 6.08 9.09
CA ARG A 221 18.38 6.08 10.32
C ARG A 221 17.09 5.32 10.07
N THR A 222 16.55 4.68 11.10
CA THR A 222 15.23 4.06 11.02
C THR A 222 14.18 5.13 10.70
N THR A 223 13.35 4.86 9.71
CA THR A 223 12.25 5.74 9.30
C THR A 223 10.93 5.29 9.91
N LEU A 224 9.99 6.23 10.02
CA LEU A 224 8.61 5.92 10.41
C LEU A 224 7.95 5.02 9.36
N GLY A 225 8.25 5.26 8.06
CA GLY A 225 7.76 4.47 6.93
C GLY A 225 8.20 3.01 6.92
N LEU A 226 9.29 2.68 7.64
CA LEU A 226 9.72 1.31 7.86
C LEU A 226 9.22 0.75 9.20
N ALA A 227 9.30 1.54 10.28
CA ALA A 227 8.94 1.06 11.62
C ALA A 227 7.44 0.76 11.77
N ALA A 228 6.58 1.58 11.15
CA ALA A 228 5.14 1.40 11.22
C ALA A 228 4.67 0.08 10.58
N PRO A 229 4.99 -0.26 9.32
CA PRO A 229 4.60 -1.55 8.75
C PRO A 229 5.10 -2.76 9.55
N VAL A 230 6.30 -2.67 10.13
CA VAL A 230 6.83 -3.71 11.02
C VAL A 230 5.94 -3.91 12.24
N LEU A 231 5.50 -2.82 12.90
CA LEU A 231 4.55 -2.89 14.01
C LEU A 231 3.21 -3.49 13.57
N LEU A 232 2.63 -3.01 12.46
CA LEU A 232 1.36 -3.48 11.92
C LEU A 232 1.40 -4.99 11.62
N GLY A 233 2.49 -5.47 11.03
CA GLY A 233 2.69 -6.88 10.74
C GLY A 233 2.80 -7.73 12.01
N LEU A 234 3.47 -7.25 13.06
CA LEU A 234 3.55 -7.93 14.35
C LEU A 234 2.18 -7.98 15.06
N GLU A 235 1.41 -6.90 15.02
CA GLU A 235 0.04 -6.85 15.56
C GLU A 235 -0.88 -7.82 14.82
N ALA A 236 -0.80 -7.85 13.48
CA ALA A 236 -1.55 -8.79 12.65
C ALA A 236 -1.15 -10.24 12.93
N ALA A 237 0.16 -10.53 13.03
CA ALA A 237 0.63 -11.87 13.40
C ALA A 237 0.08 -12.34 14.74
N LEU A 238 0.03 -11.45 15.75
CA LEU A 238 -0.55 -11.75 17.05
C LEU A 238 -2.05 -12.05 16.95
N ALA A 239 -2.79 -11.27 16.17
CA ALA A 239 -4.22 -11.48 15.93
C ALA A 239 -4.51 -12.79 15.18
N LEU A 240 -3.64 -13.16 14.23
CA LEU A 240 -3.78 -14.37 13.41
C LEU A 240 -3.47 -15.67 14.14
N MET A 241 -2.84 -15.64 15.32
CA MET A 241 -2.34 -16.85 16.02
C MET A 241 -3.40 -17.93 16.24
N ASP A 242 -4.66 -17.56 16.47
CA ASP A 242 -5.75 -18.50 16.71
C ASP A 242 -6.41 -18.99 15.40
N SER A 243 -6.19 -18.26 14.28
CA SER A 243 -6.80 -18.55 12.98
C SER A 243 -5.89 -19.35 12.06
N LEU A 244 -4.58 -19.43 12.37
CA LEU A 244 -3.61 -20.16 11.56
C LEU A 244 -3.31 -21.52 12.18
N PRO A 245 -3.41 -22.62 11.42
CA PRO A 245 -3.02 -23.95 11.88
C PRO A 245 -1.55 -23.95 12.30
N GLY A 246 -1.25 -24.62 13.41
CA GLY A 246 0.06 -24.62 14.05
C GLY A 246 1.22 -24.89 13.11
N GLY A 247 2.21 -24.03 13.15
CA GLY A 247 3.45 -24.10 12.40
C GLY A 247 4.60 -23.51 13.22
N ALA A 248 5.75 -23.25 12.62
CA ALA A 248 6.91 -22.65 13.26
C ALA A 248 6.73 -21.14 13.58
N ALA A 249 5.50 -20.72 13.90
CA ALA A 249 5.20 -19.36 14.31
C ALA A 249 5.83 -19.04 15.68
N PRO A 250 6.24 -17.78 15.92
CA PRO A 250 6.61 -17.32 17.25
C PRO A 250 5.49 -17.60 18.26
N SER A 251 5.81 -17.77 19.55
CA SER A 251 4.78 -17.94 20.57
C SER A 251 3.92 -16.69 20.72
N ARG A 252 2.64 -16.87 21.11
CA ARG A 252 1.73 -15.75 21.40
C ARG A 252 2.32 -14.77 22.41
N GLU A 253 2.91 -15.28 23.49
CA GLU A 253 3.55 -14.46 24.52
C GLU A 253 4.73 -13.68 23.96
N GLY A 254 5.57 -14.31 23.13
CA GLY A 254 6.70 -13.66 22.48
C GLY A 254 6.28 -12.56 21.50
N LEU A 255 5.20 -12.79 20.73
CA LEU A 255 4.63 -11.76 19.84
C LEU A 255 4.03 -10.61 20.64
N ALA A 256 3.25 -10.89 21.69
CA ALA A 256 2.63 -9.85 22.52
C ALA A 256 3.70 -8.97 23.20
N ASP A 257 4.76 -9.57 23.78
CA ASP A 257 5.89 -8.84 24.35
C ASP A 257 6.57 -7.97 23.27
N ARG A 258 6.80 -8.53 22.07
CA ARG A 258 7.44 -7.80 20.98
C ARG A 258 6.60 -6.62 20.48
N VAL A 259 5.31 -6.79 20.29
CA VAL A 259 4.37 -5.70 19.92
C VAL A 259 4.45 -4.58 20.94
N ALA A 260 4.36 -4.90 22.23
CA ALA A 260 4.44 -3.90 23.31
C ALA A 260 5.79 -3.15 23.31
N ARG A 261 6.90 -3.86 23.09
CA ARG A 261 8.26 -3.25 23.04
C ARG A 261 8.45 -2.38 21.82
N VAL A 262 8.00 -2.82 20.62
CA VAL A 262 8.11 -2.03 19.40
C VAL A 262 7.26 -0.77 19.50
N ARG A 263 5.99 -0.89 19.94
CA ARG A 263 5.10 0.24 20.16
C ARG A 263 5.72 1.25 21.13
N GLY A 264 6.12 0.83 22.33
CA GLY A 264 6.74 1.71 23.31
C GLY A 264 8.10 2.27 22.85
N ALA A 265 8.84 1.57 21.99
CA ALA A 265 10.06 2.09 21.38
C ALA A 265 9.75 3.22 20.39
N MET A 266 8.76 3.03 19.50
CA MET A 266 8.32 4.06 18.57
C MET A 266 7.85 5.31 19.31
N GLU A 267 7.01 5.16 20.32
CA GLU A 267 6.53 6.28 21.17
C GLU A 267 7.66 7.03 21.85
N ARG A 268 8.69 6.36 22.32
CA ARG A 268 9.86 7.02 22.96
C ARG A 268 10.77 7.77 22.00
N VAL A 269 10.93 7.27 20.78
CA VAL A 269 11.98 7.79 19.89
C VAL A 269 11.47 8.70 18.80
N PHE A 270 10.21 8.56 18.36
CA PHE A 270 9.59 9.46 17.39
C PHE A 270 8.87 10.63 18.05
N ASN A 271 8.35 10.48 19.28
CA ASN A 271 7.74 11.56 20.03
C ASN A 271 8.79 12.61 20.44
N PRO A 272 8.47 13.92 20.47
CA PRO A 272 7.17 14.52 20.15
C PRO A 272 6.98 14.85 18.66
N GLY A 273 8.04 14.84 17.84
CA GLY A 273 8.00 15.32 16.47
C GLY A 273 7.30 14.40 15.48
N TRP A 274 7.31 13.09 15.77
CA TRP A 274 6.77 12.05 14.87
C TRP A 274 7.16 12.26 13.40
N GLY A 275 8.41 12.74 13.20
CA GLY A 275 8.96 12.99 11.89
C GLY A 275 9.37 11.71 11.16
N ARG A 276 9.90 11.89 9.95
CA ARG A 276 10.38 10.77 9.12
C ARG A 276 11.37 9.87 9.82
N HIS A 277 12.35 10.45 10.52
CA HIS A 277 13.38 9.72 11.24
C HIS A 277 13.23 9.88 12.76
N VAL A 278 13.87 8.98 13.48
CA VAL A 278 14.01 9.07 14.94
C VAL A 278 14.55 10.45 15.33
N ARG A 279 13.87 11.13 16.26
CA ARG A 279 14.22 12.47 16.78
C ARG A 279 14.25 13.56 15.71
N ASP A 280 13.32 13.47 14.80
CA ASP A 280 13.12 14.39 13.69
C ASP A 280 11.70 14.95 13.78
N ASP A 281 11.46 16.12 13.22
CA ASP A 281 10.14 16.76 13.15
C ASP A 281 9.68 17.02 11.71
N ASP A 282 10.46 16.60 10.70
CA ASP A 282 10.03 16.59 9.31
C ASP A 282 8.91 15.57 9.11
N VAL A 283 7.66 16.07 9.03
CA VAL A 283 6.47 15.21 8.89
C VAL A 283 6.54 14.41 7.61
N ASP A 284 6.16 13.15 7.74
CA ASP A 284 6.13 12.15 6.68
C ASP A 284 4.71 11.58 6.56
N ALA A 285 4.27 11.20 5.36
CA ALA A 285 2.94 10.63 5.16
C ALA A 285 2.72 9.33 5.96
N ALA A 286 3.80 8.64 6.34
CA ALA A 286 3.74 7.49 7.24
C ALA A 286 3.18 7.81 8.63
N ILE A 287 3.01 9.09 9.01
CA ILE A 287 2.26 9.47 10.22
C ILE A 287 0.82 8.92 10.21
N ALA A 288 0.24 8.70 9.03
CA ALA A 288 -1.07 8.06 8.89
C ALA A 288 -1.08 6.60 9.38
N LEU A 289 0.08 5.93 9.32
CA LEU A 289 0.21 4.50 9.63
C LEU A 289 0.24 4.20 11.14
N VAL A 290 0.41 5.22 11.98
CA VAL A 290 0.52 5.05 13.45
C VAL A 290 -0.76 5.42 14.20
N GLY A 291 -1.88 5.34 13.51
CA GLY A 291 -3.24 5.53 14.02
C GLY A 291 -4.28 4.83 13.12
N PRO A 292 -5.57 5.09 13.34
CA PRO A 292 -6.63 4.56 12.49
C PRO A 292 -6.43 4.92 11.00
N PRO A 293 -6.75 4.00 10.07
CA PRO A 293 -7.35 2.67 10.25
C PRO A 293 -6.33 1.54 10.44
N PHE A 294 -5.06 1.83 10.64
CA PHE A 294 -3.98 0.84 10.64
C PHE A 294 -3.79 0.19 12.02
N THR A 295 -3.74 1.01 13.06
CA THR A 295 -3.54 0.56 14.44
C THR A 295 -4.24 1.52 15.41
N GLN A 296 -4.25 1.19 16.69
CA GLN A 296 -4.61 2.15 17.73
C GLN A 296 -3.62 3.31 17.72
N GLN A 297 -4.13 4.53 17.87
CA GLN A 297 -3.33 5.74 17.87
C GLN A 297 -2.14 5.63 18.84
N LEU A 298 -0.91 5.82 18.33
CA LEU A 298 0.28 5.87 19.16
C LEU A 298 0.33 7.19 19.93
N GLU A 299 0.85 7.14 21.16
CA GLU A 299 0.89 8.31 22.05
C GLU A 299 1.66 9.48 21.41
N GLY A 300 1.06 10.67 21.43
CA GLY A 300 1.65 11.90 20.91
C GLY A 300 1.61 12.06 19.38
N SER A 301 1.16 11.08 18.60
CA SER A 301 1.14 11.17 17.14
C SER A 301 -0.08 11.95 16.60
N ALA A 302 -1.21 11.96 17.29
CA ALA A 302 -2.44 12.59 16.83
C ALA A 302 -2.31 14.08 16.46
N PRO A 303 -1.67 14.95 17.26
CA PRO A 303 -1.49 16.36 16.88
C PRO A 303 -0.64 16.53 15.62
N VAL A 304 0.38 15.67 15.43
CA VAL A 304 1.25 15.72 14.27
C VAL A 304 0.47 15.26 13.02
N ARG A 305 -0.34 14.18 13.15
CA ARG A 305 -1.23 13.75 12.07
C ARG A 305 -2.23 14.84 11.66
N ALA A 306 -2.85 15.51 12.60
CA ALA A 306 -3.79 16.60 12.33
C ALA A 306 -3.14 17.76 11.56
N GLY A 307 -1.85 18.06 11.80
CA GLY A 307 -1.10 19.12 11.12
C GLY A 307 -0.38 18.65 9.83
N ALA A 308 -0.39 17.33 9.52
CA ALA A 308 0.46 16.75 8.49
C ALA A 308 0.16 17.30 7.09
N ARG A 309 -1.12 17.37 6.72
CA ARG A 309 -1.54 17.88 5.41
C ARG A 309 -0.97 19.27 5.14
N ALA A 310 -1.14 20.20 6.08
CA ALA A 310 -0.67 21.58 5.90
C ALA A 310 0.84 21.68 5.72
N ARG A 311 1.61 20.83 6.41
CA ARG A 311 3.07 20.80 6.33
C ARG A 311 3.61 20.18 5.04
N MET A 312 2.85 19.28 4.40
CA MET A 312 3.27 18.55 3.21
C MET A 312 2.62 19.04 1.90
N THR A 313 1.62 19.93 1.98
CA THR A 313 0.92 20.46 0.80
C THR A 313 1.90 21.13 -0.18
N ARG A 314 1.70 20.85 -1.46
CA ARG A 314 2.43 21.46 -2.59
C ARG A 314 1.53 22.37 -3.42
N ALA A 315 2.11 23.05 -4.40
CA ALA A 315 1.43 24.09 -5.18
C ALA A 315 0.12 23.64 -5.84
N SER A 316 0.02 22.40 -6.31
CA SER A 316 -1.21 21.84 -6.88
C SER A 316 -2.30 21.50 -5.84
N GLY A 317 -2.02 21.58 -4.54
CA GLY A 317 -2.97 21.33 -3.45
C GLY A 317 -2.96 19.90 -2.87
N GLY A 318 -2.29 18.95 -3.50
CA GLY A 318 -2.00 17.63 -2.92
C GLY A 318 -0.75 17.68 -2.05
N VAL A 319 -0.35 16.54 -1.49
CA VAL A 319 0.81 16.47 -0.58
C VAL A 319 2.02 15.80 -1.22
N ALA A 320 3.21 16.15 -0.75
CA ALA A 320 4.44 15.40 -0.99
C ALA A 320 4.54 14.19 -0.05
N PRO A 321 5.47 13.24 -0.28
CA PRO A 321 5.72 12.12 0.64
C PRO A 321 6.10 12.54 2.05
N GLY A 322 6.67 13.71 2.20
CA GLY A 322 6.99 14.33 3.48
C GLY A 322 7.33 15.81 3.35
N SER A 323 7.35 16.53 4.47
CA SER A 323 7.72 17.95 4.51
C SER A 323 9.17 18.19 4.06
N GLY A 324 10.06 17.24 4.35
CA GLY A 324 11.46 17.25 3.92
C GLY A 324 11.70 16.69 2.49
N TRP A 325 10.65 16.30 1.76
CA TRP A 325 10.79 15.92 0.36
C TRP A 325 11.21 17.12 -0.50
N ARG A 326 11.72 16.82 -1.70
CA ARG A 326 12.15 17.85 -2.68
C ARG A 326 11.11 18.95 -2.81
N ASP A 327 11.55 20.19 -2.82
CA ASP A 327 10.70 21.35 -3.08
C ASP A 327 10.61 21.60 -4.60
N ASP A 328 9.97 20.67 -5.28
CA ASP A 328 9.78 20.64 -6.74
C ASP A 328 8.34 21.00 -7.14
N GLY A 329 7.49 21.34 -6.17
CA GLY A 329 6.08 21.67 -6.38
C GLY A 329 5.20 20.46 -6.72
N VAL A 330 5.75 19.24 -6.74
CA VAL A 330 5.03 18.02 -7.15
C VAL A 330 4.26 17.45 -5.97
N SER A 331 2.97 17.19 -6.20
CA SER A 331 2.10 16.42 -5.30
C SER A 331 2.07 14.95 -5.70
N TRP A 332 1.91 14.07 -4.72
CA TRP A 332 1.87 12.64 -4.92
C TRP A 332 0.50 12.10 -4.52
N THR A 333 -0.12 11.38 -5.44
CA THR A 333 -1.49 10.90 -5.24
C THR A 333 -1.61 9.78 -4.21
N PRO A 334 -0.65 8.82 -4.08
CA PRO A 334 -0.76 7.79 -3.06
C PRO A 334 -0.68 8.35 -1.64
N GLU A 335 0.21 9.32 -1.38
CA GLU A 335 0.30 9.92 -0.05
C GLU A 335 -0.90 10.84 0.25
N THR A 336 -1.42 11.52 -0.78
CA THR A 336 -2.66 12.29 -0.67
C THR A 336 -3.84 11.37 -0.34
N ALA A 337 -3.95 10.22 -1.01
CA ALA A 337 -4.99 9.22 -0.76
C ALA A 337 -4.80 8.52 0.61
N LEU A 338 -3.55 8.29 1.05
CA LEU A 338 -3.25 7.73 2.36
C LEU A 338 -3.74 8.65 3.50
N LEU A 339 -3.50 9.95 3.37
CA LEU A 339 -4.05 10.92 4.32
C LEU A 339 -5.57 10.98 4.26
N ALA A 340 -6.18 10.88 3.07
CA ALA A 340 -7.63 10.86 2.93
C ALA A 340 -8.25 9.67 3.68
N TRP A 341 -7.68 8.47 3.53
CA TRP A 341 -8.18 7.30 4.25
C TRP A 341 -7.99 7.41 5.76
N SER A 342 -6.82 7.87 6.21
CA SER A 342 -6.59 8.12 7.63
C SER A 342 -7.56 9.18 8.20
N ALA A 343 -7.85 10.26 7.47
CA ALA A 343 -8.81 11.27 7.88
C ALA A 343 -10.23 10.70 8.01
N ALA A 344 -10.67 9.91 7.01
CA ALA A 344 -11.97 9.25 7.04
C ALA A 344 -12.11 8.35 8.27
N ALA A 345 -11.11 7.52 8.55
CA ALA A 345 -11.10 6.60 9.69
C ALA A 345 -11.02 7.30 11.05
N LEU A 346 -10.48 8.52 11.10
CA LEU A 346 -10.47 9.37 12.30
C LEU A 346 -11.79 10.17 12.49
N GLY A 347 -12.72 10.07 11.53
CA GLY A 347 -13.95 10.88 11.54
C GLY A 347 -13.75 12.32 11.04
N GLU A 348 -12.57 12.66 10.55
CA GLU A 348 -12.24 13.98 9.97
C GLU A 348 -12.79 14.07 8.53
N ARG A 349 -14.11 13.92 8.42
CA ARG A 349 -14.81 13.80 7.14
C ARG A 349 -14.51 14.92 6.16
N GLY A 350 -14.42 16.16 6.66
CA GLY A 350 -14.12 17.33 5.83
C GLY A 350 -12.76 17.22 5.13
N GLU A 351 -11.70 16.87 5.87
CA GLU A 351 -10.37 16.66 5.29
C GLU A 351 -10.38 15.53 4.26
N ALA A 352 -11.03 14.41 4.59
CA ALA A 352 -11.12 13.25 3.70
C ALA A 352 -11.82 13.61 2.39
N GLU A 353 -12.95 14.31 2.43
CA GLU A 353 -13.71 14.73 1.25
C GLU A 353 -12.95 15.74 0.38
N GLU A 354 -12.23 16.68 0.98
CA GLU A 354 -11.37 17.62 0.25
C GLU A 354 -10.23 16.92 -0.49
N LEU A 355 -9.55 15.97 0.15
CA LEU A 355 -8.48 15.21 -0.47
C LEU A 355 -9.01 14.28 -1.58
N MET A 356 -10.17 13.66 -1.39
CA MET A 356 -10.83 12.86 -2.42
C MET A 356 -11.26 13.73 -3.61
N ALA A 357 -11.79 14.93 -3.38
CA ALA A 357 -12.14 15.87 -4.45
C ALA A 357 -10.90 16.34 -5.23
N TRP A 358 -9.78 16.51 -4.54
CA TRP A 358 -8.51 16.82 -5.19
C TRP A 358 -8.07 15.67 -6.09
N LEU A 359 -8.11 14.41 -5.63
CA LEU A 359 -7.79 13.22 -6.43
C LEU A 359 -8.71 13.10 -7.64
N GLU A 360 -10.01 13.31 -7.49
CA GLU A 360 -11.00 13.28 -8.56
C GLU A 360 -10.70 14.32 -9.64
N SER A 361 -10.31 15.54 -9.25
CA SER A 361 -10.07 16.65 -10.17
C SER A 361 -8.73 16.60 -10.91
N HIS A 362 -7.77 15.76 -10.46
CA HIS A 362 -6.45 15.65 -11.06
C HIS A 362 -6.19 14.32 -11.77
N ARG A 363 -7.27 13.66 -12.21
CA ARG A 363 -7.17 12.47 -13.05
C ARG A 363 -6.65 12.82 -14.46
N THR A 364 -6.11 11.83 -15.14
CA THR A 364 -5.75 11.98 -16.56
C THR A 364 -6.99 12.24 -17.41
N ALA A 365 -6.82 12.67 -18.65
CA ALA A 365 -7.93 12.84 -19.59
C ALA A 365 -8.71 11.53 -19.86
N ALA A 366 -8.09 10.38 -19.62
CA ALA A 366 -8.74 9.08 -19.70
C ALA A 366 -9.48 8.67 -18.42
N GLY A 367 -9.42 9.48 -17.35
CA GLY A 367 -10.05 9.22 -16.06
C GLY A 367 -9.20 8.43 -15.07
N ALA A 368 -7.98 8.03 -15.43
CA ALA A 368 -7.10 7.25 -14.57
C ALA A 368 -6.42 8.13 -13.50
N LEU A 369 -6.14 7.54 -12.33
CA LEU A 369 -5.42 8.18 -11.24
C LEU A 369 -3.90 8.11 -11.50
N PRO A 370 -3.20 9.26 -11.71
CA PRO A 370 -1.77 9.29 -11.96
C PRO A 370 -0.98 9.08 -10.65
N GLU A 371 0.33 8.82 -10.75
CA GLU A 371 1.21 8.81 -9.59
C GLU A 371 1.40 10.20 -8.99
N LYS A 372 1.50 11.21 -9.85
CA LYS A 372 1.90 12.57 -9.47
C LYS A 372 1.02 13.61 -10.14
N VAL A 373 1.03 14.80 -9.54
CA VAL A 373 0.48 16.02 -10.11
C VAL A 373 1.54 17.11 -9.99
N VAL A 374 1.95 17.69 -11.12
CA VAL A 374 2.94 18.76 -11.13
C VAL A 374 2.35 20.10 -10.68
N ALA A 375 3.19 21.09 -10.48
CA ALA A 375 2.81 22.38 -9.87
C ALA A 375 1.68 23.14 -10.58
N ASP A 376 1.51 22.94 -11.89
CA ASP A 376 0.43 23.53 -12.69
C ASP A 376 -0.89 22.75 -12.64
N GLY A 377 -0.95 21.68 -11.88
CA GLY A 377 -2.12 20.79 -11.76
C GLY A 377 -2.18 19.68 -12.81
N SER A 378 -1.20 19.56 -13.69
CA SER A 378 -1.18 18.50 -14.70
C SER A 378 -0.81 17.13 -14.11
N PRO A 379 -1.48 16.03 -14.53
CA PRO A 379 -1.13 14.68 -14.11
C PRO A 379 0.23 14.26 -14.71
N ALA A 380 1.01 13.51 -13.93
CA ALA A 380 2.33 13.03 -14.31
C ALA A 380 2.63 11.64 -13.71
N GLY A 381 3.66 10.98 -14.24
CA GLY A 381 4.00 9.61 -13.86
C GLY A 381 3.09 8.56 -14.48
N PRO A 382 3.16 7.29 -14.06
CA PRO A 382 2.27 6.24 -14.53
C PRO A 382 0.83 6.50 -14.10
N ALA A 383 -0.11 6.10 -14.94
CA ALA A 383 -1.54 6.11 -14.66
C ALA A 383 -2.21 4.93 -15.40
N PRO A 384 -3.06 4.15 -14.73
CA PRO A 384 -3.39 4.23 -13.29
C PRO A 384 -2.23 3.83 -12.39
N LEU A 385 -2.27 4.24 -11.10
CA LEU A 385 -1.39 3.74 -10.05
C LEU A 385 -2.17 2.86 -9.06
N ALA A 386 -1.75 1.62 -8.90
CA ALA A 386 -2.47 0.61 -8.10
C ALA A 386 -2.67 1.05 -6.64
N TRP A 387 -1.62 1.57 -5.99
CA TRP A 387 -1.70 2.00 -4.60
C TRP A 387 -2.70 3.14 -4.39
N THR A 388 -2.71 4.13 -5.29
CA THR A 388 -3.70 5.23 -5.26
C THR A 388 -5.12 4.70 -5.48
N CYS A 389 -5.33 3.81 -6.46
CA CYS A 389 -6.65 3.21 -6.72
C CYS A 389 -7.16 2.44 -5.51
N ALA A 390 -6.30 1.64 -4.86
CA ALA A 390 -6.65 0.90 -3.65
C ALA A 390 -7.06 1.84 -2.50
N LEU A 391 -6.27 2.90 -2.25
CA LEU A 391 -6.55 3.87 -1.20
C LEU A 391 -7.83 4.68 -1.45
N VAL A 392 -8.14 5.02 -2.71
CA VAL A 392 -9.39 5.68 -3.10
C VAL A 392 -10.60 4.78 -2.81
N LEU A 393 -10.52 3.47 -3.14
CA LEU A 393 -11.57 2.50 -2.82
C LEU A 393 -11.81 2.40 -1.32
N LEU A 394 -10.74 2.28 -0.53
CA LEU A 394 -10.82 2.18 0.92
C LEU A 394 -11.38 3.46 1.56
N THR A 395 -10.95 4.63 1.08
CA THR A 395 -11.49 5.91 1.55
C THR A 395 -12.98 6.06 1.21
N ALA A 396 -13.38 5.70 -0.01
CA ALA A 396 -14.78 5.76 -0.42
C ALA A 396 -15.65 4.80 0.40
N ALA A 397 -15.16 3.61 0.73
CA ALA A 397 -15.85 2.66 1.60
C ALA A 397 -16.05 3.25 3.00
N GLU A 398 -15.01 3.83 3.60
CA GLU A 398 -15.06 4.46 4.92
C GLU A 398 -16.04 5.63 4.97
N LEU A 399 -16.07 6.48 3.93
CA LEU A 399 -16.96 7.64 3.84
C LEU A 399 -18.43 7.26 3.56
N SER A 400 -18.70 6.02 3.14
CA SER A 400 -20.05 5.51 2.85
C SER A 400 -20.76 4.92 4.06
N GLY A 401 -20.03 4.62 5.13
CA GLY A 401 -20.53 4.14 6.43
C GLY A 401 -20.92 5.31 7.30
#